data_b82189e54d781881b347599e5859ba8e
#
_entry.id   b82189e54d781881b347599e5859ba8e
#
_cell.length_a   1.000
_cell.length_b   1.000
_cell.length_c   1.000
_cell.angle_alpha   90.00
_cell.angle_beta   90.00
_cell.angle_gamma   90.00
#
_symmetry.space_group_name_H-M   'P 1'
#
loop_
_entity.id
_entity.type
_entity.pdbx_description
1 polymer ?
#
loop_
_entity_poly.entity_id
_entity_poly.type
_entity_poly.pdbx_seq_one_letter_code
_entity_poly.pdbx_strand_id
1 'polypeptide(L)'
;YQAFTGDPLTNARCWARSFVGWPRMAGSRPNAAHRTLAAWQGGRLSQLLTQNVDGLHERAGSRDVIDLHGRIDQVVCLHCRAVSSRAALQARLHEANPDWHGLEAATAPDGDADLEGLDFGRFRVPPCEACGGMLKPDVVFFGENVPRDRYERALAALDAAQALLVVGSSLMVYSGFRFARIAHEAGKPIALLNRGQTRADALADLKLDADCVAVLPAV
;
A
#
# COMPACT_ATOMS: atom_id res chain seq x y z
N TYR A 1 -9.72 -11.67 0.91
CA TYR A 1 -9.96 -11.55 2.36
C TYR A 1 -10.64 -12.77 2.94
N GLN A 2 -11.77 -13.21 2.38
CA GLN A 2 -12.53 -14.37 2.88
C GLN A 2 -11.68 -15.66 2.95
N ALA A 3 -10.90 -15.94 1.91
CA ALA A 3 -9.99 -17.08 1.92
C ALA A 3 -8.92 -16.98 3.03
N PHE A 4 -8.35 -15.78 3.22
CA PHE A 4 -7.36 -15.54 4.27
C PHE A 4 -7.91 -15.77 5.68
N THR A 5 -9.17 -15.39 5.93
CA THR A 5 -9.80 -15.52 7.26
C THR A 5 -10.49 -16.88 7.47
N GLY A 6 -10.92 -17.54 6.40
CA GLY A 6 -11.72 -18.76 6.47
C GLY A 6 -10.92 -20.05 6.30
N ASP A 7 -9.70 -19.99 5.75
CA ASP A 7 -8.84 -21.16 5.52
C ASP A 7 -7.48 -21.01 6.19
N PRO A 8 -7.16 -21.83 7.21
CA PRO A 8 -5.87 -21.79 7.90
C PRO A 8 -4.66 -21.98 6.99
N LEU A 9 -4.78 -22.80 5.94
CA LEU A 9 -3.68 -23.03 5.00
C LEU A 9 -3.41 -21.81 4.13
N THR A 10 -4.46 -21.15 3.66
CA THR A 10 -4.34 -19.88 2.91
C THR A 10 -3.73 -18.78 3.79
N ASN A 11 -4.11 -18.71 5.07
CA ASN A 11 -3.52 -17.79 6.04
C ASN A 11 -2.03 -18.06 6.23
N ALA A 12 -1.66 -19.32 6.51
CA ALA A 12 -0.26 -19.72 6.67
C ALA A 12 0.57 -19.44 5.41
N ARG A 13 0.05 -19.75 4.22
CA ARG A 13 0.70 -19.46 2.94
C ARG A 13 0.94 -17.95 2.74
N CYS A 14 -0.05 -17.12 3.03
CA CYS A 14 0.05 -15.67 2.91
C CYS A 14 1.17 -15.14 3.84
N TRP A 15 1.17 -15.56 5.10
CA TRP A 15 2.19 -15.14 6.05
C TRP A 15 3.58 -15.70 5.74
N ALA A 16 3.70 -16.91 5.22
CA ALA A 16 4.98 -17.50 4.82
C ALA A 16 5.60 -16.71 3.64
N ARG A 17 4.80 -16.38 2.62
CA ARG A 17 5.24 -15.53 1.50
C ARG A 17 5.66 -14.14 1.98
N SER A 18 4.86 -13.54 2.83
CA SER A 18 5.15 -12.25 3.45
C SER A 18 6.40 -12.32 4.36
N PHE A 19 6.63 -13.44 5.06
CA PHE A 19 7.81 -13.65 5.91
C PHE A 19 9.10 -13.60 5.10
N VAL A 20 9.16 -14.29 3.97
CA VAL A 20 10.33 -14.33 3.09
C VAL A 20 10.48 -13.01 2.31
N GLY A 21 9.39 -12.38 1.88
CA GLY A 21 9.42 -11.12 1.13
C GLY A 21 9.72 -9.87 1.96
N TRP A 22 9.46 -9.91 3.28
CA TRP A 22 9.55 -8.76 4.18
C TRP A 22 10.92 -8.05 4.20
N PRO A 23 12.08 -8.74 4.26
CA PRO A 23 13.38 -8.05 4.32
C PRO A 23 13.60 -7.12 3.13
N ARG A 24 13.17 -7.52 1.94
CA ARG A 24 13.26 -6.69 0.73
C ARG A 24 12.34 -5.46 0.83
N MET A 25 11.09 -5.67 1.25
CA MET A 25 10.13 -4.59 1.41
C MET A 25 10.60 -3.58 2.46
N ALA A 26 11.07 -4.06 3.61
CA ALA A 26 11.61 -3.22 4.69
C ALA A 26 12.88 -2.44 4.25
N GLY A 27 13.70 -3.04 3.38
CA GLY A 27 14.91 -2.45 2.81
C GLY A 27 14.67 -1.44 1.68
N SER A 28 13.46 -1.33 1.15
CA SER A 28 13.12 -0.41 0.06
C SER A 28 13.38 1.05 0.45
N ARG A 29 13.76 1.88 -0.51
CA ARG A 29 14.11 3.29 -0.27
C ARG A 29 13.30 4.23 -1.13
N PRO A 30 12.93 5.43 -0.63
CA PRO A 30 12.28 6.46 -1.43
C PRO A 30 13.11 6.85 -2.65
N ASN A 31 12.48 7.03 -3.79
CA ASN A 31 13.10 7.57 -5.00
C ASN A 31 12.96 9.10 -5.08
N ALA A 32 13.42 9.70 -6.19
CA ALA A 32 13.36 11.14 -6.39
C ALA A 32 11.92 11.69 -6.40
N ALA A 33 10.97 10.96 -7.01
CA ALA A 33 9.56 11.39 -7.03
C ALA A 33 8.97 11.49 -5.61
N HIS A 34 9.23 10.51 -4.74
CA HIS A 34 8.78 10.56 -3.33
C HIS A 34 9.34 11.79 -2.62
N ARG A 35 10.64 12.08 -2.78
CA ARG A 35 11.30 13.23 -2.15
C ARG A 35 10.76 14.57 -2.69
N THR A 36 10.49 14.65 -3.98
CA THR A 36 9.90 15.86 -4.59
C THR A 36 8.50 16.12 -4.04
N LEU A 37 7.66 15.10 -3.99
CA LEU A 37 6.31 15.25 -3.43
C LEU A 37 6.35 15.64 -1.94
N ALA A 38 7.29 15.10 -1.16
CA ALA A 38 7.50 15.51 0.22
C ALA A 38 7.91 16.99 0.34
N ALA A 39 8.80 17.46 -0.56
CA ALA A 39 9.22 18.86 -0.58
C ALA A 39 8.10 19.83 -1.00
N TRP A 40 7.12 19.37 -1.76
CA TRP A 40 5.98 20.21 -2.19
C TRP A 40 4.92 20.39 -1.10
N GLN A 41 4.90 19.53 -0.07
CA GLN A 41 3.94 19.67 1.03
C GLN A 41 4.11 20.99 1.80
N GLY A 42 3.00 21.61 2.16
CA GLY A 42 2.98 22.94 2.79
C GLY A 42 3.09 24.11 1.81
N GLY A 43 3.17 23.81 0.50
CA GLY A 43 3.16 24.79 -0.56
C GLY A 43 2.27 24.35 -1.72
N ARG A 44 2.85 23.68 -2.71
CA ARG A 44 2.12 23.24 -3.93
C ARG A 44 1.21 22.05 -3.69
N LEU A 45 1.52 21.18 -2.72
CA LEU A 45 0.79 19.96 -2.40
C LEU A 45 0.11 20.10 -1.03
N SER A 46 -1.22 20.20 -1.04
CA SER A 46 -2.03 20.28 0.17
C SER A 46 -2.20 18.94 0.87
N GLN A 47 -2.39 17.86 0.09
CA GLN A 47 -2.59 16.51 0.60
C GLN A 47 -1.98 15.47 -0.33
N LEU A 48 -1.37 14.43 0.24
CA LEU A 48 -0.89 13.26 -0.47
C LEU A 48 -1.76 12.04 -0.13
N LEU A 49 -2.33 11.42 -1.16
CA LEU A 49 -3.05 10.17 -1.10
C LEU A 49 -2.25 9.11 -1.86
N THR A 50 -1.98 7.97 -1.23
CA THR A 50 -1.29 6.85 -1.89
C THR A 50 -2.12 5.58 -1.90
N GLN A 51 -2.04 4.83 -2.99
CA GLN A 51 -2.55 3.46 -3.08
C GLN A 51 -1.49 2.42 -2.69
N ASN A 52 -0.21 2.84 -2.65
CA ASN A 52 0.89 1.98 -2.23
C ASN A 52 0.84 1.75 -0.72
N VAL A 53 1.36 0.61 -0.28
CA VAL A 53 1.36 0.18 1.12
C VAL A 53 2.75 0.18 1.75
N ASP A 54 3.77 0.65 1.00
CA ASP A 54 5.19 0.52 1.32
C ASP A 54 5.72 1.55 2.35
N GLY A 55 4.94 2.60 2.66
CA GLY A 55 5.32 3.69 3.58
C GLY A 55 6.49 4.54 3.07
N LEU A 56 6.77 4.54 1.76
CA LEU A 56 7.92 5.27 1.21
C LEU A 56 7.71 6.79 1.18
N HIS A 57 6.48 7.26 1.16
CA HIS A 57 6.19 8.70 1.21
C HIS A 57 6.59 9.30 2.57
N GLU A 58 6.21 8.67 3.68
CA GLU A 58 6.62 9.12 5.03
C GLU A 58 8.13 8.98 5.23
N ARG A 59 8.72 7.90 4.70
CA ARG A 59 10.19 7.73 4.73
C ARG A 59 10.93 8.76 3.88
N ALA A 60 10.26 9.37 2.90
CA ALA A 60 10.76 10.51 2.13
C ALA A 60 10.61 11.85 2.85
N GLY A 61 9.88 11.90 3.97
CA GLY A 61 9.59 13.10 4.74
C GLY A 61 8.18 13.68 4.56
N SER A 62 7.31 13.01 3.79
CA SER A 62 5.90 13.41 3.70
C SER A 62 5.20 13.27 5.04
N ARG A 63 4.30 14.20 5.34
CA ARG A 63 3.51 14.24 6.57
C ARG A 63 2.03 14.05 6.24
N ASP A 64 1.28 13.50 7.20
CA ASP A 64 -0.17 13.31 7.08
C ASP A 64 -0.60 12.63 5.76
N VAL A 65 0.14 11.60 5.35
CA VAL A 65 -0.18 10.81 4.15
C VAL A 65 -1.48 10.04 4.38
N ILE A 66 -2.34 9.98 3.37
CA ILE A 66 -3.52 9.12 3.39
C ILE A 66 -3.16 7.80 2.70
N ASP A 67 -2.87 6.78 3.49
CA ASP A 67 -2.62 5.42 3.02
C ASP A 67 -3.94 4.73 2.69
N LEU A 68 -4.45 4.92 1.48
CA LEU A 68 -5.79 4.47 1.08
C LEU A 68 -5.95 2.95 1.28
N HIS A 69 -4.92 2.19 0.96
CA HIS A 69 -4.91 0.74 1.10
C HIS A 69 -4.15 0.25 2.35
N GLY A 70 -3.79 1.14 3.25
CA GLY A 70 -3.10 0.81 4.49
C GLY A 70 -1.58 0.68 4.35
N ARG A 71 -0.98 0.01 5.33
CA ARG A 71 0.48 -0.05 5.53
C ARG A 71 0.96 -1.48 5.73
N ILE A 72 1.92 -1.91 4.92
CA ILE A 72 2.51 -3.25 5.02
C ILE A 72 3.45 -3.39 6.24
N ASP A 73 3.95 -2.26 6.78
CA ASP A 73 4.78 -2.22 7.99
C ASP A 73 3.98 -2.28 9.29
N GLN A 74 2.67 -2.41 9.19
CA GLN A 74 1.74 -2.56 10.31
C GLN A 74 0.94 -3.86 10.21
N VAL A 75 0.52 -4.34 11.37
CA VAL A 75 -0.30 -5.55 11.54
C VAL A 75 -1.48 -5.20 12.43
N VAL A 76 -2.67 -5.61 12.03
CA VAL A 76 -3.90 -5.41 12.80
C VAL A 76 -4.45 -6.74 13.29
N CYS A 77 -4.89 -6.78 14.53
CA CYS A 77 -5.68 -7.90 15.03
C CYS A 77 -7.12 -7.79 14.55
N LEU A 78 -7.64 -8.84 13.93
CA LEU A 78 -9.01 -8.87 13.43
C LEU A 78 -10.07 -8.91 14.54
N HIS A 79 -9.66 -9.33 15.77
CA HIS A 79 -10.57 -9.43 16.93
C HIS A 79 -10.60 -8.13 17.74
N CYS A 80 -9.47 -7.74 18.34
CA CYS A 80 -9.43 -6.58 19.26
C CYS A 80 -9.00 -5.27 18.58
N ARG A 81 -8.69 -5.29 17.29
CA ARG A 81 -8.27 -4.14 16.48
C ARG A 81 -6.95 -3.49 16.92
N ALA A 82 -6.22 -4.10 17.84
CA ALA A 82 -4.88 -3.65 18.21
C ALA A 82 -3.97 -3.65 16.98
N VAL A 83 -3.21 -2.56 16.80
CA VAL A 83 -2.21 -2.40 15.74
C VAL A 83 -0.83 -2.60 16.34
N SER A 84 0.02 -3.34 15.64
CA SER A 84 1.40 -3.61 16.03
C SER A 84 2.35 -3.48 14.84
N SER A 85 3.65 -3.41 15.13
CA SER A 85 4.69 -3.33 14.11
C SER A 85 4.83 -4.67 13.37
N ARG A 86 4.90 -4.61 12.04
CA ARG A 86 5.25 -5.79 11.20
C ARG A 86 6.65 -6.32 11.52
N ALA A 87 7.59 -5.44 11.89
CA ALA A 87 8.93 -5.86 12.30
C ALA A 87 8.90 -6.69 13.60
N ALA A 88 8.08 -6.30 14.58
CA ALA A 88 7.90 -7.08 15.80
C ALA A 88 7.28 -8.46 15.50
N LEU A 89 6.25 -8.51 14.63
CA LEU A 89 5.71 -9.79 14.20
C LEU A 89 6.73 -10.61 13.41
N GLN A 90 7.62 -9.97 12.61
CA GLN A 90 8.66 -10.70 11.87
C GLN A 90 9.60 -11.45 12.83
N ALA A 91 9.99 -10.84 13.94
CA ALA A 91 10.81 -11.52 14.96
C ALA A 91 10.10 -12.76 15.53
N ARG A 92 8.83 -12.62 15.87
CA ARG A 92 8.00 -13.74 16.38
C ARG A 92 7.79 -14.84 15.35
N LEU A 93 7.58 -14.48 14.08
CA LEU A 93 7.50 -15.43 12.97
C LEU A 93 8.81 -16.17 12.79
N HIS A 94 9.95 -15.48 12.94
CA HIS A 94 11.27 -16.07 12.85
C HIS A 94 11.50 -17.11 13.96
N GLU A 95 11.16 -16.79 15.19
CA GLU A 95 11.24 -17.73 16.32
C GLU A 95 10.34 -18.95 16.13
N ALA A 96 9.12 -18.75 15.62
CA ALA A 96 8.14 -19.82 15.45
C ALA A 96 8.43 -20.76 14.26
N ASN A 97 9.28 -20.34 13.30
CA ASN A 97 9.51 -21.04 12.03
C ASN A 97 11.02 -21.18 11.70
N PRO A 98 11.82 -21.88 12.51
CA PRO A 98 13.26 -21.99 12.27
C PRO A 98 13.60 -22.66 10.93
N ASP A 99 12.78 -23.60 10.45
CA ASP A 99 12.99 -24.30 9.17
C ASP A 99 12.80 -23.38 7.94
N TRP A 100 12.30 -22.16 8.12
CA TRP A 100 12.05 -21.19 7.05
C TRP A 100 13.14 -20.12 6.96
N HIS A 101 14.16 -20.19 7.78
CA HIS A 101 15.28 -19.25 7.75
C HIS A 101 16.12 -19.45 6.49
N GLY A 102 16.59 -18.35 5.91
CA GLY A 102 17.48 -18.38 4.74
C GLY A 102 16.82 -18.79 3.44
N LEU A 103 15.50 -18.97 3.40
CA LEU A 103 14.79 -19.17 2.14
C LEU A 103 14.84 -17.90 1.32
N GLU A 104 15.36 -18.02 0.10
CA GLU A 104 15.32 -16.97 -0.92
C GLU A 104 14.33 -17.36 -2.00
N ALA A 105 13.51 -16.43 -2.43
CA ALA A 105 12.56 -16.64 -3.49
C ALA A 105 12.50 -15.43 -4.44
N ALA A 106 12.09 -15.69 -5.68
CA ALA A 106 11.75 -14.64 -6.62
C ALA A 106 10.62 -13.77 -6.05
N THR A 107 10.58 -12.52 -6.45
CA THR A 107 9.51 -11.61 -6.03
C THR A 107 8.33 -11.77 -6.98
N ALA A 108 7.17 -12.11 -6.44
CA ALA A 108 5.93 -12.09 -7.17
C ALA A 108 5.48 -10.64 -7.46
N PRO A 109 4.57 -10.41 -8.44
CA PRO A 109 4.09 -9.07 -8.79
C PRO A 109 3.43 -8.29 -7.65
N ASP A 110 2.93 -8.99 -6.62
CA ASP A 110 2.34 -8.41 -5.40
C ASP A 110 3.38 -8.00 -4.34
N GLY A 111 4.68 -8.21 -4.62
CA GLY A 111 5.79 -7.89 -3.72
C GLY A 111 6.14 -8.99 -2.71
N ASP A 112 5.33 -10.05 -2.63
CA ASP A 112 5.59 -11.22 -1.79
C ASP A 112 6.59 -12.19 -2.46
N ALA A 113 7.10 -13.14 -1.68
CA ALA A 113 7.96 -14.21 -2.19
C ALA A 113 7.17 -15.24 -3.00
N ASP A 114 7.70 -15.64 -4.15
CA ASP A 114 7.16 -16.76 -4.91
C ASP A 114 7.74 -18.06 -4.35
N LEU A 115 6.91 -18.79 -3.62
CA LEU A 115 7.27 -20.02 -2.91
C LEU A 115 6.45 -21.17 -3.45
N GLU A 116 6.97 -21.91 -4.44
CA GLU A 116 6.35 -23.11 -4.96
C GLU A 116 6.90 -24.37 -4.26
N GLY A 117 6.04 -25.39 -4.07
CA GLY A 117 6.44 -26.70 -3.60
C GLY A 117 6.71 -26.83 -2.09
N LEU A 118 6.46 -25.80 -1.29
CA LEU A 118 6.62 -25.84 0.17
C LEU A 118 5.32 -26.28 0.89
N ASP A 119 5.49 -27.01 1.99
CA ASP A 119 4.38 -27.41 2.87
C ASP A 119 4.01 -26.27 3.83
N PHE A 120 3.11 -25.40 3.39
CA PHE A 120 2.63 -24.27 4.19
C PHE A 120 1.87 -24.68 5.46
N GLY A 121 1.37 -25.92 5.54
CA GLY A 121 0.71 -26.44 6.75
C GLY A 121 1.63 -26.50 7.98
N ARG A 122 2.94 -26.48 7.76
CA ARG A 122 3.94 -26.43 8.83
C ARG A 122 4.29 -25.02 9.29
N PHE A 123 3.91 -23.99 8.53
CA PHE A 123 4.18 -22.60 8.90
C PHE A 123 3.28 -22.12 10.04
N ARG A 124 3.87 -21.64 11.11
CA ARG A 124 3.17 -21.20 12.32
C ARG A 124 3.04 -19.67 12.34
N VAL A 125 1.81 -19.20 12.46
CA VAL A 125 1.49 -17.77 12.58
C VAL A 125 1.20 -17.46 14.05
N PRO A 126 2.05 -16.67 14.75
CA PRO A 126 1.77 -16.28 16.14
C PRO A 126 0.48 -15.45 16.23
N PRO A 127 -0.37 -15.71 17.23
CA PRO A 127 -1.60 -14.95 17.43
C PRO A 127 -1.33 -13.56 18.01
N CYS A 128 -2.36 -12.75 18.10
CA CYS A 128 -2.31 -11.44 18.77
C CYS A 128 -1.89 -11.59 20.24
N GLU A 129 -0.90 -10.83 20.68
CA GLU A 129 -0.41 -10.86 22.06
C GLU A 129 -1.43 -10.36 23.09
N ALA A 130 -2.31 -9.44 22.66
CA ALA A 130 -3.31 -8.86 23.57
C ALA A 130 -4.53 -9.76 23.79
N CYS A 131 -4.96 -10.56 22.78
CA CYS A 131 -6.23 -11.28 22.88
C CYS A 131 -6.23 -12.68 22.25
N GLY A 132 -5.10 -13.15 21.68
CA GLY A 132 -5.03 -14.43 20.98
C GLY A 132 -5.71 -14.46 19.60
N GLY A 133 -6.24 -13.35 19.13
CA GLY A 133 -6.97 -13.27 17.86
C GLY A 133 -6.06 -13.33 16.63
N MET A 134 -6.66 -13.56 15.46
CA MET A 134 -5.97 -13.62 14.17
C MET A 134 -5.36 -12.28 13.79
N LEU A 135 -4.11 -12.30 13.33
CA LEU A 135 -3.39 -11.14 12.82
C LEU A 135 -3.51 -11.06 11.30
N LYS A 136 -3.59 -9.85 10.78
CA LYS A 136 -3.59 -9.54 9.35
C LYS A 136 -2.65 -8.35 9.08
N PRO A 137 -1.89 -8.29 7.94
CA PRO A 137 -1.27 -7.04 7.53
C PRO A 137 -2.31 -5.91 7.48
N ASP A 138 -1.99 -4.71 7.96
CA ASP A 138 -2.94 -3.58 7.88
C ASP A 138 -3.03 -3.04 6.43
N VAL A 139 -3.37 -3.93 5.52
CA VAL A 139 -3.51 -3.69 4.07
C VAL A 139 -4.90 -4.09 3.64
N VAL A 140 -5.52 -3.30 2.79
CA VAL A 140 -6.81 -3.63 2.15
C VAL A 140 -6.56 -4.71 1.09
N PHE A 141 -7.06 -5.91 1.32
CA PHE A 141 -6.96 -7.02 0.36
C PHE A 141 -7.98 -6.87 -0.77
N PHE A 142 -7.72 -7.52 -1.89
CA PHE A 142 -8.72 -7.63 -2.95
C PHE A 142 -10.01 -8.25 -2.39
N GLY A 143 -11.15 -7.59 -2.68
CA GLY A 143 -12.46 -7.93 -2.14
C GLY A 143 -12.79 -7.28 -0.79
N GLU A 144 -11.86 -6.57 -0.16
CA GLU A 144 -12.19 -5.69 0.98
C GLU A 144 -12.56 -4.28 0.51
N ASN A 145 -13.32 -3.60 1.33
CA ASN A 145 -13.56 -2.17 1.16
C ASN A 145 -12.44 -1.35 1.83
N VAL A 146 -12.10 -0.23 1.20
CA VAL A 146 -11.29 0.79 1.87
C VAL A 146 -12.00 1.22 3.16
N PRO A 147 -11.32 1.30 4.32
CA PRO A 147 -11.90 1.79 5.56
C PRO A 147 -12.57 3.15 5.37
N ARG A 148 -13.75 3.29 5.98
CA ARG A 148 -14.60 4.47 5.76
C ARG A 148 -13.93 5.77 6.15
N ASP A 149 -13.21 5.79 7.25
CA ASP A 149 -12.43 6.93 7.75
C ASP A 149 -11.35 7.38 6.75
N ARG A 150 -10.62 6.43 6.15
CA ARG A 150 -9.61 6.72 5.12
C ARG A 150 -10.25 7.32 3.87
N TYR A 151 -11.39 6.76 3.46
CA TYR A 151 -12.14 7.27 2.32
C TYR A 151 -12.68 8.67 2.56
N GLU A 152 -13.31 8.92 3.71
CA GLU A 152 -13.87 10.23 4.08
C GLU A 152 -12.78 11.30 4.18
N ARG A 153 -11.62 10.99 4.77
CA ARG A 153 -10.46 11.89 4.79
C ARG A 153 -9.99 12.23 3.37
N ALA A 154 -9.86 11.23 2.50
CA ALA A 154 -9.44 11.44 1.11
C ALA A 154 -10.45 12.30 0.33
N LEU A 155 -11.74 12.08 0.56
CA LEU A 155 -12.80 12.85 -0.06
C LEU A 155 -12.78 14.32 0.41
N ALA A 156 -12.65 14.54 1.71
CA ALA A 156 -12.55 15.90 2.28
C ALA A 156 -11.31 16.65 1.75
N ALA A 157 -10.17 15.96 1.62
CA ALA A 157 -8.97 16.52 1.05
C ALA A 157 -9.14 16.89 -0.43
N LEU A 158 -9.80 16.04 -1.21
CA LEU A 158 -10.12 16.33 -2.61
C LEU A 158 -11.09 17.51 -2.73
N ASP A 159 -12.09 17.58 -1.86
CA ASP A 159 -13.07 18.66 -1.85
C ASP A 159 -12.39 20.04 -1.60
N ALA A 160 -11.46 20.08 -0.65
CA ALA A 160 -10.68 21.27 -0.33
C ALA A 160 -9.62 21.63 -1.38
N ALA A 161 -9.20 20.69 -2.23
CA ALA A 161 -8.16 20.90 -3.23
C ALA A 161 -8.68 21.68 -4.45
N GLN A 162 -7.79 22.46 -5.08
CA GLN A 162 -8.11 23.20 -6.32
C GLN A 162 -7.97 22.33 -7.57
N ALA A 163 -7.12 21.31 -7.55
CA ALA A 163 -6.83 20.43 -8.67
C ALA A 163 -6.39 19.02 -8.17
N LEU A 164 -6.43 18.05 -9.05
CA LEU A 164 -5.92 16.69 -8.80
C LEU A 164 -4.70 16.43 -9.68
N LEU A 165 -3.58 16.04 -9.07
CA LEU A 165 -2.42 15.48 -9.77
C LEU A 165 -2.32 13.98 -9.49
N VAL A 166 -2.34 13.16 -10.53
CA VAL A 166 -2.11 11.72 -10.46
C VAL A 166 -0.69 11.40 -10.91
N VAL A 167 0.06 10.69 -10.09
CA VAL A 167 1.47 10.38 -10.34
C VAL A 167 1.70 8.88 -10.27
N GLY A 168 2.26 8.28 -11.33
CA GLY A 168 2.72 6.90 -11.35
C GLY A 168 1.62 5.86 -11.07
N SER A 169 0.37 6.17 -11.44
CA SER A 169 -0.76 5.26 -11.27
C SER A 169 -1.58 5.15 -12.55
N SER A 170 -1.83 3.90 -12.97
CA SER A 170 -2.76 3.62 -14.07
C SER A 170 -4.23 3.81 -13.69
N LEU A 171 -4.53 3.94 -12.39
CA LEU A 171 -5.89 4.05 -11.84
C LEU A 171 -6.83 2.90 -12.25
N MET A 172 -6.31 1.73 -12.64
CA MET A 172 -7.14 0.58 -13.01
C MET A 172 -7.99 0.09 -11.83
N VAL A 173 -7.46 0.18 -10.60
CA VAL A 173 -8.19 -0.14 -9.37
C VAL A 173 -9.16 0.98 -9.04
N TYR A 174 -10.46 0.62 -8.90
CA TYR A 174 -11.54 1.58 -8.72
C TYR A 174 -11.40 2.47 -7.48
N SER A 175 -10.83 1.96 -6.40
CA SER A 175 -10.62 2.72 -5.15
C SER A 175 -9.78 3.99 -5.34
N GLY A 176 -8.83 4.01 -6.29
CA GLY A 176 -8.11 5.21 -6.69
C GLY A 176 -8.81 5.99 -7.80
N PHE A 177 -9.32 5.29 -8.82
CA PHE A 177 -10.03 5.91 -9.95
C PHE A 177 -11.20 6.79 -9.54
N ARG A 178 -11.95 6.40 -8.48
CA ARG A 178 -13.10 7.17 -7.99
C ARG A 178 -12.77 8.64 -7.69
N PHE A 179 -11.57 8.94 -7.22
CA PHE A 179 -11.15 10.32 -6.91
C PHE A 179 -10.97 11.15 -8.19
N ALA A 180 -10.43 10.58 -9.27
CA ALA A 180 -10.36 11.25 -10.57
C ALA A 180 -11.76 11.52 -11.13
N ARG A 181 -12.68 10.56 -10.99
CA ARG A 181 -14.06 10.75 -11.41
C ARG A 181 -14.77 11.85 -10.60
N ILE A 182 -14.63 11.85 -9.28
CA ILE A 182 -15.23 12.89 -8.42
C ILE A 182 -14.63 14.27 -8.72
N ALA A 183 -13.33 14.38 -8.94
CA ALA A 183 -12.67 15.62 -9.34
C ALA A 183 -13.24 16.16 -10.66
N HIS A 184 -13.38 15.28 -11.65
CA HIS A 184 -13.96 15.63 -12.95
C HIS A 184 -15.44 16.10 -12.83
N GLU A 185 -16.26 15.36 -12.09
CA GLU A 185 -17.67 15.71 -11.81
C GLU A 185 -17.79 17.06 -11.07
N ALA A 186 -16.79 17.40 -10.24
CA ALA A 186 -16.72 18.69 -9.55
C ALA A 186 -16.06 19.83 -10.38
N GLY A 187 -15.70 19.59 -11.64
CA GLY A 187 -15.04 20.55 -12.51
C GLY A 187 -13.63 20.95 -12.10
N LYS A 188 -12.96 20.11 -11.31
CA LYS A 188 -11.57 20.36 -10.88
C LYS A 188 -10.58 19.92 -11.95
N PRO A 189 -9.55 20.72 -12.27
CA PRO A 189 -8.50 20.32 -13.20
C PRO A 189 -7.79 19.04 -12.77
N ILE A 190 -7.54 18.16 -13.74
CA ILE A 190 -6.86 16.88 -13.53
C ILE A 190 -5.62 16.81 -14.41
N ALA A 191 -4.46 16.62 -13.79
CA ALA A 191 -3.20 16.32 -14.47
C ALA A 191 -2.77 14.88 -14.19
N LEU A 192 -2.33 14.16 -15.22
CA LEU A 192 -1.80 12.79 -15.12
C LEU A 192 -0.32 12.79 -15.52
N LEU A 193 0.52 12.25 -14.67
CA LEU A 193 1.93 11.93 -14.95
C LEU A 193 2.13 10.43 -14.78
N ASN A 194 2.05 9.68 -15.86
CA ASN A 194 2.15 8.23 -15.84
C ASN A 194 2.62 7.70 -17.20
N ARG A 195 3.44 6.65 -17.20
CA ARG A 195 3.77 5.93 -18.43
C ARG A 195 2.59 5.08 -18.89
N GLY A 196 2.26 5.17 -20.18
CA GLY A 196 1.20 4.40 -20.80
C GLY A 196 -0.21 4.87 -20.44
N GLN A 197 -1.18 4.04 -20.75
CA GLN A 197 -2.60 4.35 -20.55
C GLN A 197 -3.02 4.31 -19.09
N THR A 198 -3.91 5.22 -18.72
CA THR A 198 -4.60 5.21 -17.44
C THR A 198 -6.11 5.12 -17.64
N ARG A 199 -6.83 4.66 -16.63
CA ARG A 199 -8.29 4.63 -16.65
C ARG A 199 -8.91 6.05 -16.69
N ALA A 200 -8.15 7.06 -16.30
CA ALA A 200 -8.61 8.45 -16.22
C ALA A 200 -8.19 9.31 -17.42
N ASP A 201 -7.60 8.76 -18.47
CA ASP A 201 -7.10 9.53 -19.62
C ASP A 201 -8.18 10.45 -20.23
N ALA A 202 -9.43 9.97 -20.35
CA ALA A 202 -10.54 10.74 -20.87
C ALA A 202 -11.09 11.83 -19.92
N LEU A 203 -10.65 11.82 -18.66
CA LEU A 203 -11.05 12.79 -17.63
C LEU A 203 -10.01 13.88 -17.40
N ALA A 204 -8.82 13.75 -17.98
CA ALA A 204 -7.69 14.62 -17.71
C ALA A 204 -7.65 15.84 -18.63
N ASP A 205 -7.31 16.99 -18.07
CA ASP A 205 -7.02 18.22 -18.81
C ASP A 205 -5.58 18.22 -19.33
N LEU A 206 -4.68 17.54 -18.62
CA LEU A 206 -3.28 17.39 -19.00
C LEU A 206 -2.81 15.97 -18.75
N LYS A 207 -2.13 15.38 -19.73
CA LYS A 207 -1.43 14.09 -19.56
C LYS A 207 0.01 14.20 -20.05
N LEU A 208 0.92 13.76 -19.19
CA LEU A 208 2.33 13.53 -19.53
C LEU A 208 2.60 12.02 -19.49
N ASP A 209 2.84 11.44 -20.66
CA ASP A 209 3.27 10.05 -20.79
C ASP A 209 4.79 9.96 -20.57
N ALA A 210 5.20 9.95 -19.30
CA ALA A 210 6.60 10.02 -18.92
C ALA A 210 6.87 9.36 -17.57
N ASP A 211 8.16 9.14 -17.29
CA ASP A 211 8.62 8.65 -15.99
C ASP A 211 8.49 9.73 -14.92
N CYS A 212 7.66 9.50 -13.91
CA CYS A 212 7.47 10.42 -12.80
C CYS A 212 8.76 10.67 -12.00
N VAL A 213 9.68 9.70 -11.94
CA VAL A 213 10.97 9.86 -11.25
C VAL A 213 11.88 10.85 -11.97
N ALA A 214 11.79 10.90 -13.30
CA ALA A 214 12.57 11.85 -14.11
C ALA A 214 11.93 13.23 -14.17
N VAL A 215 10.59 13.30 -14.27
CA VAL A 215 9.87 14.56 -14.52
C VAL A 215 9.67 15.38 -13.25
N LEU A 216 9.19 14.78 -12.15
CA LEU A 216 8.83 15.54 -10.94
C LEU A 216 9.98 16.40 -10.38
N PRO A 217 11.24 15.95 -10.33
CA PRO A 217 12.34 16.79 -9.82
C PRO A 217 12.66 18.00 -10.68
N ALA A 218 12.19 18.05 -11.94
CA ALA A 218 12.45 19.14 -12.89
C ALA A 218 11.33 20.19 -12.93
N VAL A 219 10.25 20.01 -12.19
CA VAL A 219 9.06 20.88 -12.11
C VAL A 219 9.01 21.60 -10.76
#